data_bfa435a3a0c4e69205ab9d39ea4e6f02
#
_entry.id   bfa435a3a0c4e69205ab9d39ea4e6f02
#
_cell.length_a   1.000
_cell.length_b   1.000
_cell.length_c   1.000
_cell.angle_alpha   90.00
_cell.angle_beta   90.00
_cell.angle_gamma   90.00
#
_symmetry.space_group_name_H-M   'P 1'
#
loop_
_entity.id
_entity.type
_entity.pdbx_description
1 polymer ?
#
loop_
_entity_poly.entity_id
_entity_poly.type
_entity_poly.pdbx_seq_one_letter_code
_entity_poly.pdbx_strand_id
1 'polypeptide(L)'
;MDFFCYSYMVVILPTYLAKAAGMAASAAGLLAAAAFPAIGILGSMAGGILMSATGKRKPILAAGQALKLAGVLVLTLFLEQSLPAGIAGIIIFAVGNGMWMPVMYTMPMEMDGMDDNRVGAAFAFMSSCGFLMGFISPILGGGLTNIMMGMDPGQTTVLCHVFGLKWSLFLFGFTNIAALLCALRIEETGK
;
A
#
# COMPACT_ATOMS: atom_id res chain seq x y z
N MET A 1 -3.25 4.86 8.31
CA MET A 1 -3.91 4.61 7.01
C MET A 1 -2.99 3.82 6.07
N ASP A 2 -1.71 4.19 5.92
CA ASP A 2 -0.77 3.50 5.02
C ASP A 2 -0.59 2.02 5.30
N PHE A 3 -0.33 1.64 6.54
CA PHE A 3 -0.21 0.23 6.94
C PHE A 3 -1.47 -0.59 6.67
N PHE A 4 -2.63 0.05 6.65
CA PHE A 4 -3.90 -0.63 6.44
C PHE A 4 -4.01 -1.23 5.04
N CYS A 5 -3.82 -0.43 3.99
CA CYS A 5 -3.84 -0.91 2.61
C CYS A 5 -2.66 -1.83 2.30
N TYR A 6 -1.45 -1.47 2.78
CA TYR A 6 -0.25 -2.25 2.57
C TYR A 6 -0.36 -3.67 3.13
N SER A 7 -0.77 -3.82 4.39
CA SER A 7 -0.86 -5.14 5.04
C SER A 7 -1.89 -6.04 4.36
N TYR A 8 -3.03 -5.49 3.98
CA TYR A 8 -4.01 -6.25 3.22
C TYR A 8 -3.46 -6.69 1.86
N MET A 9 -2.80 -5.76 1.15
CA MET A 9 -2.17 -6.04 -0.14
C MET A 9 -1.17 -7.21 -0.04
N VAL A 10 -0.26 -7.17 0.94
CA VAL A 10 0.78 -8.21 1.12
C VAL A 10 0.16 -9.59 1.36
N VAL A 11 -0.90 -9.67 2.17
CA VAL A 11 -1.55 -10.94 2.50
C VAL A 11 -2.34 -11.51 1.32
N ILE A 12 -3.04 -10.65 0.58
CA ILE A 12 -3.96 -11.10 -0.47
C ILE A 12 -3.29 -11.29 -1.84
N LEU A 13 -2.20 -10.56 -2.09
CA LEU A 13 -1.53 -10.52 -3.40
C LEU A 13 -1.16 -11.90 -3.94
N PRO A 14 -0.55 -12.83 -3.17
CA PRO A 14 -0.22 -14.16 -3.68
C PRO A 14 -1.46 -14.91 -4.17
N THR A 15 -2.54 -14.85 -3.38
CA THR A 15 -3.79 -15.54 -3.70
C THR A 15 -4.47 -14.93 -4.92
N TYR A 16 -4.45 -13.59 -5.03
CA TYR A 16 -5.03 -12.88 -6.16
C TYR A 16 -4.28 -13.17 -7.46
N LEU A 17 -2.94 -13.15 -7.45
CA LEU A 17 -2.11 -13.51 -8.60
C LEU A 17 -2.32 -14.96 -9.04
N ALA A 18 -2.37 -15.89 -8.07
CA ALA A 18 -2.59 -17.31 -8.40
C ALA A 18 -3.96 -17.54 -9.02
N LYS A 19 -5.02 -16.92 -8.51
CA LYS A 19 -6.40 -17.15 -8.96
C LYS A 19 -6.79 -16.33 -10.18
N ALA A 20 -6.41 -15.06 -10.23
CA ALA A 20 -6.81 -14.14 -11.30
C ALA A 20 -5.91 -14.25 -12.54
N ALA A 21 -4.60 -14.42 -12.34
CA ALA A 21 -3.63 -14.50 -13.43
C ALA A 21 -3.15 -15.92 -13.75
N GLY A 22 -3.64 -16.93 -13.03
CA GLY A 22 -3.25 -18.33 -13.23
C GLY A 22 -1.78 -18.63 -12.92
N MET A 23 -1.13 -17.77 -12.12
CA MET A 23 0.27 -17.97 -11.74
C MET A 23 0.44 -19.17 -10.80
N ALA A 24 1.55 -19.90 -10.96
CA ALA A 24 1.92 -20.92 -9.98
C ALA A 24 2.04 -20.30 -8.58
N ALA A 25 1.52 -20.98 -7.56
CA ALA A 25 1.49 -20.46 -6.18
C ALA A 25 2.89 -20.09 -5.65
N SER A 26 3.93 -20.83 -6.05
CA SER A 26 5.32 -20.53 -5.71
C SER A 26 5.81 -19.22 -6.34
N ALA A 27 5.50 -18.97 -7.61
CA ALA A 27 5.87 -17.74 -8.32
C ALA A 27 5.10 -16.53 -7.76
N ALA A 28 3.81 -16.67 -7.50
CA ALA A 28 2.99 -15.63 -6.88
C ALA A 28 3.48 -15.30 -5.46
N GLY A 29 3.85 -16.32 -4.68
CA GLY A 29 4.44 -16.16 -3.35
C GLY A 29 5.80 -15.46 -3.39
N LEU A 30 6.67 -15.84 -4.32
CA LEU A 30 7.99 -15.20 -4.49
C LEU A 30 7.85 -13.72 -4.88
N LEU A 31 6.94 -13.41 -5.79
CA LEU A 31 6.68 -12.03 -6.20
C LEU A 31 6.18 -11.18 -5.02
N ALA A 32 5.25 -11.70 -4.25
CA ALA A 32 4.71 -10.97 -3.11
C ALA A 32 5.68 -10.87 -1.92
N ALA A 33 6.44 -11.92 -1.64
CA ALA A 33 7.30 -11.97 -0.45
C ALA A 33 8.70 -11.40 -0.67
N ALA A 34 9.23 -11.43 -1.90
CA ALA A 34 10.58 -10.97 -2.21
C ALA A 34 10.60 -9.79 -3.17
N ALA A 35 9.99 -9.91 -4.37
CA ALA A 35 10.08 -8.87 -5.38
C ALA A 35 9.36 -7.58 -4.94
N PHE A 36 8.16 -7.71 -4.37
CA PHE A 36 7.38 -6.56 -3.92
C PHE A 36 8.10 -5.72 -2.85
N PRO A 37 8.63 -6.29 -1.74
CA PRO A 37 9.42 -5.53 -0.77
C PRO A 37 10.72 -4.96 -1.35
N ALA A 38 11.41 -5.70 -2.23
CA ALA A 38 12.64 -5.22 -2.87
C ALA A 38 12.39 -3.95 -3.71
N ILE A 39 11.28 -3.92 -4.47
CA ILE A 39 10.86 -2.73 -5.21
C ILE A 39 10.52 -1.58 -4.25
N GLY A 40 9.90 -1.88 -3.10
CA GLY A 40 9.64 -0.90 -2.05
C GLY A 40 10.90 -0.25 -1.49
N ILE A 41 12.00 -1.03 -1.35
CA ILE A 41 13.31 -0.50 -0.94
C ILE A 41 13.82 0.52 -1.98
N LEU A 42 13.74 0.21 -3.27
CA LEU A 42 14.11 1.14 -4.33
C LEU A 42 13.24 2.41 -4.29
N GLY A 43 11.95 2.27 -4.04
CA GLY A 43 11.03 3.39 -3.81
C GLY A 43 11.45 4.27 -2.63
N SER A 44 11.88 3.65 -1.52
CA SER A 44 12.37 4.36 -0.34
C SER A 44 13.66 5.15 -0.62
N MET A 45 14.59 4.55 -1.36
CA MET A 45 15.80 5.25 -1.81
C MET A 45 15.45 6.45 -2.70
N ALA A 46 14.55 6.27 -3.67
CA ALA A 46 14.09 7.35 -4.54
C ALA A 46 13.41 8.47 -3.72
N GLY A 47 12.54 8.12 -2.77
CA GLY A 47 11.90 9.07 -1.86
C GLY A 47 12.91 9.86 -1.03
N GLY A 48 13.93 9.19 -0.47
CA GLY A 48 15.01 9.84 0.29
C GLY A 48 15.84 10.79 -0.56
N ILE A 49 16.22 10.40 -1.78
CA ILE A 49 16.97 11.26 -2.73
C ILE A 49 16.14 12.48 -3.11
N LEU A 50 14.87 12.30 -3.47
CA LEU A 50 13.98 13.40 -3.82
C LEU A 50 13.77 14.36 -2.63
N MET A 51 13.63 13.82 -1.43
CA MET A 51 13.52 14.59 -0.20
C MET A 51 14.76 15.45 0.05
N SER A 52 15.94 14.87 -0.12
CA SER A 52 17.21 15.59 0.04
C SER A 52 17.42 16.65 -1.06
N ALA A 53 17.04 16.35 -2.29
CA ALA A 53 17.21 17.26 -3.43
C ALA A 53 16.22 18.43 -3.41
N THR A 54 14.98 18.22 -2.94
CA THR A 54 13.94 19.25 -2.96
C THR A 54 13.81 20.02 -1.65
N GLY A 55 14.30 19.46 -0.55
CA GLY A 55 14.08 20.00 0.80
C GLY A 55 12.63 19.88 1.28
N LYS A 56 11.70 19.39 0.45
CA LYS A 56 10.27 19.35 0.73
C LYS A 56 9.81 17.95 1.11
N ARG A 57 8.93 17.84 2.09
CA ARG A 57 8.42 16.56 2.63
C ARG A 57 7.03 16.25 2.08
N LYS A 58 6.14 17.21 2.14
CA LYS A 58 4.73 17.10 1.75
C LYS A 58 4.49 16.61 0.31
N PRO A 59 5.14 17.16 -0.74
CA PRO A 59 4.88 16.72 -2.10
C PRO A 59 5.32 15.27 -2.33
N ILE A 60 6.40 14.82 -1.67
CA ILE A 60 6.89 13.45 -1.80
C ILE A 60 5.93 12.47 -1.12
N LEU A 61 5.42 12.84 0.06
CA LEU A 61 4.40 12.08 0.76
C LEU A 61 3.14 11.95 -0.11
N ALA A 62 2.65 13.06 -0.67
CA ALA A 62 1.49 13.07 -1.56
C ALA A 62 1.72 12.26 -2.84
N ALA A 63 2.90 12.37 -3.46
CA ALA A 63 3.26 11.59 -4.64
C ALA A 63 3.27 10.07 -4.34
N GLY A 64 3.84 9.66 -3.19
CA GLY A 64 3.82 8.28 -2.75
C GLY A 64 2.39 7.73 -2.61
N GLN A 65 1.47 8.50 -1.99
CA GLN A 65 0.07 8.10 -1.85
C GLN A 65 -0.65 8.03 -3.19
N ALA A 66 -0.41 8.98 -4.09
CA ALA A 66 -0.98 8.97 -5.44
C ALA A 66 -0.50 7.77 -6.25
N LEU A 67 0.79 7.43 -6.18
CA LEU A 67 1.34 6.22 -6.82
C LEU A 67 0.73 4.94 -6.24
N LYS A 68 0.55 4.84 -4.92
CA LYS A 68 -0.13 3.69 -4.30
C LYS A 68 -1.55 3.53 -4.83
N LEU A 69 -2.32 4.60 -4.88
CA LEU A 69 -3.67 4.58 -5.42
C LEU A 69 -3.66 4.14 -6.90
N ALA A 70 -2.82 4.76 -7.73
CA ALA A 70 -2.69 4.40 -9.13
C ALA A 70 -2.29 2.92 -9.31
N GLY A 71 -1.35 2.43 -8.52
CA GLY A 71 -0.90 1.04 -8.55
C GLY A 71 -2.02 0.04 -8.23
N VAL A 72 -2.83 0.31 -7.20
CA VAL A 72 -4.00 -0.54 -6.89
C VAL A 72 -5.02 -0.51 -8.01
N LEU A 73 -5.31 0.66 -8.58
CA LEU A 73 -6.26 0.78 -9.69
C LEU A 73 -5.77 0.01 -10.93
N VAL A 74 -4.50 0.17 -11.31
CA VAL A 74 -3.93 -0.59 -12.45
C VAL A 74 -3.96 -2.08 -12.17
N LEU A 75 -3.56 -2.52 -10.97
CA LEU A 75 -3.59 -3.93 -10.60
C LEU A 75 -5.00 -4.52 -10.70
N THR A 76 -5.98 -3.87 -10.08
CA THR A 76 -7.34 -4.42 -9.98
C THR A 76 -8.12 -4.36 -11.29
N LEU A 77 -7.86 -3.37 -12.13
CA LEU A 77 -8.57 -3.21 -13.40
C LEU A 77 -7.96 -4.04 -14.54
N PHE A 78 -6.64 -4.24 -14.54
CA PHE A 78 -5.94 -4.78 -15.71
C PHE A 78 -5.32 -6.17 -15.50
N LEU A 79 -5.18 -6.68 -14.27
CA LEU A 79 -4.55 -7.98 -14.03
C LEU A 79 -5.23 -9.13 -14.79
N GLU A 80 -6.56 -9.13 -14.83
CA GLU A 80 -7.35 -10.17 -15.50
C GLU A 80 -7.21 -10.11 -17.03
N GLN A 81 -6.90 -8.95 -17.58
CA GLN A 81 -6.76 -8.73 -19.02
C GLN A 81 -5.32 -8.93 -19.49
N SER A 82 -4.35 -8.56 -18.64
CA SER A 82 -2.93 -8.55 -18.99
C SER A 82 -2.05 -8.72 -17.76
N LEU A 83 -1.39 -9.86 -17.63
CA LEU A 83 -0.45 -10.10 -16.54
C LEU A 83 0.66 -9.01 -16.46
N PRO A 84 1.30 -8.58 -17.57
CA PRO A 84 2.28 -7.49 -17.52
C PRO A 84 1.71 -6.19 -16.96
N ALA A 85 0.46 -5.83 -17.30
CA ALA A 85 -0.18 -4.64 -16.77
C ALA A 85 -0.46 -4.76 -15.27
N GLY A 86 -0.91 -5.92 -14.81
CA GLY A 86 -1.07 -6.20 -13.38
C GLY A 86 0.24 -6.10 -12.61
N ILE A 87 1.33 -6.66 -13.16
CA ILE A 87 2.69 -6.55 -12.56
C ILE A 87 3.14 -5.08 -12.53
N ALA A 88 2.89 -4.30 -13.57
CA ALA A 88 3.18 -2.86 -13.56
C ALA A 88 2.43 -2.14 -12.42
N GLY A 89 1.16 -2.51 -12.17
CA GLY A 89 0.39 -2.00 -11.04
C GLY A 89 1.04 -2.32 -9.69
N ILE A 90 1.56 -3.54 -9.52
CA ILE A 90 2.30 -3.95 -8.31
C ILE A 90 3.57 -3.11 -8.15
N ILE A 91 4.33 -2.90 -9.22
CA ILE A 91 5.56 -2.10 -9.21
C ILE A 91 5.26 -0.65 -8.80
N ILE A 92 4.25 -0.04 -9.42
CA ILE A 92 3.82 1.33 -9.12
C ILE A 92 3.40 1.46 -7.65
N PHE A 93 2.61 0.50 -7.16
CA PHE A 93 2.21 0.48 -5.75
C PHE A 93 3.40 0.33 -4.82
N ALA A 94 4.32 -0.61 -5.10
CA ALA A 94 5.49 -0.86 -4.26
C ALA A 94 6.44 0.34 -4.19
N VAL A 95 6.68 1.01 -5.33
CA VAL A 95 7.46 2.25 -5.38
C VAL A 95 6.79 3.34 -4.55
N GLY A 96 5.49 3.59 -4.76
CA GLY A 96 4.72 4.56 -3.99
C GLY A 96 4.73 4.25 -2.49
N ASN A 97 4.63 2.96 -2.14
CA ASN A 97 4.72 2.51 -0.75
C ASN A 97 6.11 2.73 -0.13
N GLY A 98 7.19 2.62 -0.91
CA GLY A 98 8.53 2.93 -0.43
C GLY A 98 8.75 4.43 -0.23
N MET A 99 8.28 5.27 -1.16
CA MET A 99 8.57 6.71 -1.18
C MET A 99 8.11 7.47 0.06
N TRP A 100 7.01 7.11 0.68
CA TRP A 100 6.51 7.83 1.87
C TRP A 100 7.27 7.46 3.16
N MET A 101 7.91 6.30 3.22
CA MET A 101 8.60 5.83 4.43
C MET A 101 9.65 6.81 4.97
N PRO A 102 10.65 7.27 4.19
CA PRO A 102 11.65 8.20 4.70
C PRO A 102 11.03 9.51 5.18
N VAL A 103 9.98 9.99 4.51
CA VAL A 103 9.27 11.21 4.92
C VAL A 103 8.61 11.03 6.29
N MET A 104 7.92 9.91 6.50
CA MET A 104 7.26 9.62 7.77
C MET A 104 8.23 9.60 8.95
N TYR A 105 9.44 9.06 8.76
CA TYR A 105 10.44 8.99 9.82
C TYR A 105 11.17 10.31 10.06
N THR A 106 11.30 11.19 9.07
CA THR A 106 11.99 12.48 9.25
C THR A 106 11.08 13.57 9.78
N MET A 107 9.79 13.58 9.44
CA MET A 107 8.86 14.63 9.88
C MET A 107 8.85 14.87 11.39
N PRO A 108 8.74 13.86 12.27
CA PRO A 108 8.76 14.11 13.72
C PRO A 108 10.06 14.71 14.23
N MET A 109 11.19 14.44 13.55
CA MET A 109 12.50 14.99 13.93
C MET A 109 12.65 16.48 13.53
N GLU A 110 11.89 16.95 12.56
CA GLU A 110 11.95 18.31 12.01
C GLU A 110 10.90 19.25 12.60
N MET A 111 9.99 18.75 13.45
CA MET A 111 8.95 19.56 14.07
C MET A 111 9.53 20.41 15.20
N ASP A 112 9.16 21.71 15.22
CA ASP A 112 9.58 22.63 16.27
C ASP A 112 9.14 22.17 17.67
N GLY A 113 10.04 22.28 18.64
CA GLY A 113 9.78 21.91 20.05
C GLY A 113 9.82 20.41 20.34
N MET A 114 10.28 19.56 19.41
CA MET A 114 10.51 18.15 19.62
C MET A 114 11.91 17.91 20.20
N ASP A 115 12.00 17.30 21.36
CA ASP A 115 13.21 16.76 21.95
C ASP A 115 13.33 15.24 21.60
N ASP A 116 14.49 14.64 21.89
CA ASP A 116 14.75 13.23 21.57
C ASP A 116 13.72 12.27 22.21
N ASN A 117 13.25 12.59 23.42
CA ASN A 117 12.25 11.78 24.12
C ASN A 117 10.88 11.86 23.43
N ARG A 118 10.49 13.04 22.98
CA ARG A 118 9.22 13.25 22.25
C ARG A 118 9.25 12.63 20.87
N VAL A 119 10.37 12.73 20.17
CA VAL A 119 10.58 12.04 18.90
C VAL A 119 10.46 10.53 19.08
N GLY A 120 11.12 9.95 20.10
CA GLY A 120 11.01 8.53 20.43
C GLY A 120 9.57 8.11 20.75
N ALA A 121 8.85 8.90 21.54
CA ALA A 121 7.45 8.65 21.88
C ALA A 121 6.53 8.73 20.63
N ALA A 122 6.76 9.70 19.74
CA ALA A 122 6.03 9.83 18.49
C ALA A 122 6.22 8.60 17.60
N PHE A 123 7.46 8.11 17.44
CA PHE A 123 7.74 6.89 16.68
C PHE A 123 7.10 5.65 17.29
N ALA A 124 7.17 5.50 18.62
CA ALA A 124 6.54 4.38 19.30
C ALA A 124 5.02 4.39 19.08
N PHE A 125 4.37 5.55 19.21
CA PHE A 125 2.94 5.70 18.97
C PHE A 125 2.56 5.41 17.51
N MET A 126 3.28 6.01 16.54
CA MET A 126 3.03 5.82 15.12
C MET A 126 3.18 4.35 14.72
N SER A 127 4.24 3.68 15.21
CA SER A 127 4.49 2.26 14.93
C SER A 127 3.43 1.37 15.55
N SER A 128 3.03 1.63 16.80
CA SER A 128 1.99 0.87 17.49
C SER A 128 0.63 0.98 16.77
N CYS A 129 0.24 2.19 16.37
CA CYS A 129 -0.96 2.40 15.56
C CYS A 129 -0.84 1.71 14.19
N GLY A 130 0.34 1.76 13.56
CA GLY A 130 0.62 1.11 12.28
C GLY A 130 0.45 -0.41 12.37
N PHE A 131 1.07 -1.04 13.36
CA PHE A 131 0.96 -2.48 13.58
C PHE A 131 -0.47 -2.92 13.92
N LEU A 132 -1.18 -2.16 14.76
CA LEU A 132 -2.58 -2.44 15.05
C LEU A 132 -3.44 -2.41 13.78
N MET A 133 -3.29 -1.39 12.96
CA MET A 133 -3.98 -1.28 11.68
C MET A 133 -3.56 -2.40 10.72
N GLY A 134 -2.28 -2.77 10.71
CA GLY A 134 -1.75 -3.89 9.94
C GLY A 134 -2.35 -5.23 10.35
N PHE A 135 -2.62 -5.44 11.63
CA PHE A 135 -3.27 -6.64 12.15
C PHE A 135 -4.78 -6.69 11.81
N ILE A 136 -5.47 -5.57 11.96
CA ILE A 136 -6.91 -5.48 11.71
C ILE A 136 -7.24 -5.59 10.22
N SER A 137 -6.38 -5.05 9.37
CA SER A 137 -6.61 -4.92 7.93
C SER A 137 -6.89 -6.23 7.22
N PRO A 138 -6.11 -7.34 7.40
CA PRO A 138 -6.40 -8.61 6.76
C PRO A 138 -7.72 -9.23 7.25
N ILE A 139 -8.09 -9.02 8.50
CA ILE A 139 -9.36 -9.52 9.08
C ILE A 139 -10.55 -8.84 8.40
N LEU A 140 -10.53 -7.51 8.34
CA LEU A 140 -11.59 -6.74 7.68
C LEU A 140 -11.63 -7.01 6.18
N GLY A 141 -10.46 -7.11 5.55
CA GLY A 141 -10.37 -7.39 4.12
C GLY A 141 -10.84 -8.78 3.76
N GLY A 142 -10.55 -9.79 4.59
CA GLY A 142 -11.08 -11.15 4.42
C GLY A 142 -12.60 -11.19 4.58
N GLY A 143 -13.14 -10.49 5.58
CA GLY A 143 -14.60 -10.33 5.74
C GLY A 143 -15.24 -9.65 4.53
N LEU A 144 -14.64 -8.56 4.03
CA LEU A 144 -15.11 -7.86 2.85
C LEU A 144 -15.05 -8.76 1.59
N THR A 145 -13.98 -9.53 1.42
CA THR A 145 -13.85 -10.50 0.33
C THR A 145 -15.01 -11.51 0.36
N ASN A 146 -15.35 -12.06 1.53
CA ASN A 146 -16.46 -12.99 1.68
C ASN A 146 -17.82 -12.35 1.35
N ILE A 147 -18.04 -11.11 1.76
CA ILE A 147 -19.25 -10.36 1.42
C ILE A 147 -19.35 -10.17 -0.10
N MET A 148 -18.25 -9.75 -0.73
CA MET A 148 -18.22 -9.52 -2.19
C MET A 148 -18.40 -10.82 -2.98
N MET A 149 -17.87 -11.96 -2.50
CA MET A 149 -18.14 -13.28 -3.10
C MET A 149 -19.62 -13.65 -3.05
N GLY A 150 -20.32 -13.31 -1.96
CA GLY A 150 -21.76 -13.57 -1.83
C GLY A 150 -22.63 -12.71 -2.75
N MET A 151 -22.09 -11.64 -3.32
CA MET A 151 -22.83 -10.76 -4.26
C MET A 151 -22.86 -11.26 -5.71
N ASP A 152 -22.11 -12.33 -6.02
CA ASP A 152 -22.07 -12.93 -7.35
C ASP A 152 -22.45 -14.44 -7.32
N PRO A 153 -23.73 -14.77 -7.06
CA PRO A 153 -24.17 -16.16 -6.80
C PRO A 153 -24.27 -17.02 -8.06
N GLY A 154 -24.04 -16.48 -9.24
CA GLY A 154 -24.21 -17.19 -10.52
C GLY A 154 -22.93 -17.77 -11.14
N GLN A 155 -21.77 -17.58 -10.52
CA GLN A 155 -20.50 -17.97 -11.09
C GLN A 155 -19.85 -19.19 -10.40
N THR A 156 -18.87 -19.81 -11.08
CA THR A 156 -18.08 -20.89 -10.49
C THR A 156 -17.31 -20.37 -9.27
N THR A 157 -17.06 -21.26 -8.30
CA THR A 157 -16.38 -20.91 -7.04
C THR A 157 -15.07 -20.14 -7.23
N VAL A 158 -14.31 -20.41 -8.31
CA VAL A 158 -13.05 -19.72 -8.62
C VAL A 158 -13.30 -18.28 -9.04
N LEU A 159 -14.29 -18.03 -9.93
CA LEU A 159 -14.64 -16.70 -10.39
C LEU A 159 -15.22 -15.84 -9.28
N CYS A 160 -16.06 -16.37 -8.41
CA CYS A 160 -16.53 -15.66 -7.21
C CYS A 160 -15.36 -15.24 -6.30
N HIS A 161 -14.35 -16.11 -6.14
CA HIS A 161 -13.15 -15.76 -5.37
C HIS A 161 -12.34 -14.63 -6.01
N VAL A 162 -12.13 -14.66 -7.34
CA VAL A 162 -11.43 -13.59 -8.04
C VAL A 162 -12.19 -12.27 -7.93
N PHE A 163 -13.51 -12.30 -8.12
CA PHE A 163 -14.38 -11.14 -7.95
C PHE A 163 -14.27 -10.54 -6.53
N GLY A 164 -14.40 -11.38 -5.49
CA GLY A 164 -14.29 -10.93 -4.11
C GLY A 164 -12.92 -10.32 -3.78
N LEU A 165 -11.83 -10.94 -4.23
CA LEU A 165 -10.46 -10.45 -4.03
C LEU A 165 -10.22 -9.11 -4.77
N LYS A 166 -10.68 -9.00 -6.01
CA LYS A 166 -10.55 -7.80 -6.83
C LYS A 166 -11.24 -6.60 -6.19
N TRP A 167 -12.51 -6.76 -5.87
CA TRP A 167 -13.32 -5.66 -5.33
C TRP A 167 -12.92 -5.28 -3.90
N SER A 168 -12.51 -6.24 -3.08
CA SER A 168 -11.96 -5.93 -1.77
C SER A 168 -10.65 -5.15 -1.86
N LEU A 169 -9.72 -5.53 -2.74
CA LEU A 169 -8.50 -4.76 -3.01
C LEU A 169 -8.82 -3.36 -3.53
N PHE A 170 -9.76 -3.26 -4.47
CA PHE A 170 -10.21 -1.99 -5.02
C PHE A 170 -10.73 -1.06 -3.92
N LEU A 171 -11.64 -1.53 -3.06
CA LEU A 171 -12.19 -0.75 -1.96
C LEU A 171 -11.12 -0.36 -0.93
N PHE A 172 -10.19 -1.28 -0.60
CA PHE A 172 -9.05 -0.95 0.27
C PHE A 172 -8.12 0.08 -0.38
N GLY A 173 -8.02 0.10 -1.71
CA GLY A 173 -7.30 1.13 -2.44
C GLY A 173 -7.80 2.55 -2.15
N PHE A 174 -9.11 2.73 -1.92
CA PHE A 174 -9.67 4.04 -1.57
C PHE A 174 -9.19 4.58 -0.22
N THR A 175 -8.69 3.74 0.68
CA THR A 175 -8.06 4.23 1.93
C THR A 175 -6.84 5.10 1.65
N ASN A 176 -6.17 4.92 0.49
CA ASN A 176 -5.08 5.79 0.05
C ASN A 176 -5.56 7.20 -0.33
N ILE A 177 -6.83 7.37 -0.70
CA ILE A 177 -7.41 8.72 -0.90
C ILE A 177 -7.47 9.46 0.44
N ALA A 178 -7.93 8.80 1.49
CA ALA A 178 -7.94 9.41 2.82
C ALA A 178 -6.50 9.74 3.27
N ALA A 179 -5.54 8.83 3.04
CA ALA A 179 -4.13 9.09 3.32
C ALA A 179 -3.57 10.25 2.51
N LEU A 180 -3.92 10.37 1.22
CA LEU A 180 -3.53 11.48 0.36
C LEU A 180 -4.13 12.81 0.86
N LEU A 181 -5.41 12.84 1.22
CA LEU A 181 -6.07 14.03 1.77
C LEU A 181 -5.42 14.46 3.10
N CYS A 182 -5.06 13.50 3.95
CA CYS A 182 -4.30 13.79 5.18
C CYS A 182 -2.92 14.37 4.83
N ALA A 183 -2.19 13.78 3.89
CA ALA A 183 -0.89 14.26 3.45
C ALA A 183 -0.95 15.72 2.91
N LEU A 184 -2.03 16.05 2.19
CA LEU A 184 -2.23 17.42 1.67
C LEU A 184 -2.57 18.45 2.77
N ARG A 185 -3.04 18.01 3.94
CA ARG A 185 -3.36 18.89 5.07
C ARG A 185 -2.22 19.08 6.06
N ILE A 186 -1.21 18.21 6.03
CA ILE A 186 -0.03 18.34 6.87
C ILE A 186 0.74 19.59 6.45
N GLU A 187 1.26 20.34 7.42
CA GLU A 187 2.15 21.46 7.18
C GLU A 187 3.52 20.99 6.65
N GLU A 188 4.14 21.79 5.79
CA GLU A 188 5.48 21.49 5.27
C GLU A 188 6.50 21.68 6.40
N THR A 189 7.26 20.64 6.71
CA THR A 189 8.30 20.68 7.74
C THR A 189 9.71 20.82 7.15
N GLY A 190 9.90 20.54 5.86
CA GLY A 190 11.17 20.72 5.15
C GLY A 190 11.52 22.18 4.92
N LYS A 191 12.82 22.50 5.01
CA LYS A 191 13.38 23.84 4.71
C LYS A 191 13.94 23.87 3.31
#